data_836a9ae5eb2762839190d1bbdc43fad1
#
_entry.id   836a9ae5eb2762839190d1bbdc43fad1
#
_cell.length_a   1.000
_cell.length_b   1.000
_cell.length_c   1.000
_cell.angle_alpha   90.00
_cell.angle_beta   90.00
_cell.angle_gamma   90.00
#
_symmetry.space_group_name_H-M   'P 1'
#
loop_
_entity.id
_entity.type
_entity.pdbx_description
1 polymer ?
#
loop_
_entity_poly.entity_id
_entity_poly.type
_entity_poly.pdbx_seq_one_letter_code
_entity_poly.pdbx_strand_id
1 'polypeptide(L)'
;MLRERSFAHRGGIACRMGEQDLTWEELHSRASALAAKLAEGSGPVLIYGEKSPAYVIAMVGCLWAGRPYVPAGPHYPAQRVSSMVAQANIHTAICLQPLPTALQDTVYCLSIPLQGGECFALPAAAPDDIAYILFTSGSTGAPKGVVVTYANLENFIAWFTTRPAIAGLYPH
;
A
#
# COMPACT_ATOMS: atom_id res chain seq x y z
N MET A 1 12.48 8.63 5.43
CA MET A 1 11.92 8.29 6.76
C MET A 1 11.58 6.79 6.95
N LEU A 2 10.60 6.17 6.28
CA LEU A 2 10.31 4.72 6.43
C LEU A 2 11.50 3.84 6.04
N ARG A 3 12.23 4.21 4.99
CA ARG A 3 13.42 3.48 4.51
C ARG A 3 14.60 3.58 5.47
N GLU A 4 14.86 4.75 6.02
CA GLU A 4 15.95 4.97 6.99
C GLU A 4 15.73 4.18 8.27
N ARG A 5 14.49 4.15 8.78
CA ARG A 5 14.12 3.34 9.95
C ARG A 5 14.30 1.84 9.72
N SER A 6 13.99 1.33 8.52
CA SER A 6 14.18 -0.09 8.21
C SER A 6 15.66 -0.51 8.24
N PHE A 7 16.58 0.40 7.94
CA PHE A 7 18.02 0.13 8.05
C PHE A 7 18.54 0.16 9.49
N ALA A 8 17.98 1.01 10.36
CA ALA A 8 18.43 1.16 11.74
C ALA A 8 17.96 0.02 12.67
N HIS A 9 16.86 -0.67 12.33
CA HIS A 9 16.18 -1.64 13.20
C HIS A 9 15.91 -2.98 12.50
N ARG A 10 16.86 -3.50 11.69
CA ARG A 10 16.65 -4.70 10.84
C ARG A 10 16.02 -5.91 11.53
N GLY A 11 16.42 -6.23 12.76
CA GLY A 11 15.87 -7.35 13.53
C GLY A 11 14.61 -7.04 14.33
N GLY A 12 14.14 -5.78 14.31
CA GLY A 12 12.94 -5.37 15.04
C GLY A 12 11.65 -5.72 14.27
N ILE A 13 10.54 -5.78 15.01
CA ILE A 13 9.21 -6.01 14.44
C ILE A 13 8.69 -4.69 13.86
N ALA A 14 8.40 -4.67 12.56
CA ALA A 14 7.76 -3.55 11.86
C ALA A 14 6.23 -3.56 12.03
N CYS A 15 5.64 -4.75 12.05
CA CYS A 15 4.20 -4.92 12.18
C CYS A 15 3.88 -6.27 12.84
N ARG A 16 2.90 -6.28 13.75
CA ARG A 16 2.34 -7.48 14.34
C ARG A 16 0.85 -7.53 14.10
N MET A 17 0.35 -8.64 13.58
CA MET A 17 -1.08 -8.89 13.36
C MET A 17 -1.42 -10.31 13.82
N GLY A 18 -2.08 -10.41 14.97
CA GLY A 18 -2.32 -11.70 15.65
C GLY A 18 -0.99 -12.37 15.99
N GLU A 19 -0.79 -13.60 15.50
CA GLU A 19 0.44 -14.38 15.70
C GLU A 19 1.50 -14.15 14.59
N GLN A 20 1.19 -13.29 13.61
CA GLN A 20 2.09 -13.01 12.51
C GLN A 20 2.90 -11.75 12.76
N ASP A 21 4.21 -11.90 12.82
CA ASP A 21 5.16 -10.80 12.88
C ASP A 21 5.77 -10.55 11.48
N LEU A 22 6.00 -9.28 11.18
CA LEU A 22 6.76 -8.82 10.03
C LEU A 22 7.94 -8.00 10.54
N THR A 23 9.15 -8.44 10.29
CA THR A 23 10.35 -7.69 10.65
C THR A 23 10.59 -6.52 9.69
N TRP A 24 11.38 -5.52 10.11
CA TRP A 24 11.80 -4.42 9.24
C TRP A 24 12.61 -4.92 8.04
N GLU A 25 13.42 -5.96 8.22
CA GLU A 25 14.22 -6.56 7.14
C GLU A 25 13.33 -7.20 6.08
N GLU A 26 12.35 -8.02 6.51
CA GLU A 26 11.38 -8.65 5.60
C GLU A 26 10.53 -7.61 4.88
N LEU A 27 10.02 -6.60 5.60
CA LEU A 27 9.26 -5.52 5.01
C LEU A 27 10.08 -4.81 3.92
N HIS A 28 11.30 -4.40 4.25
CA HIS A 28 12.18 -3.71 3.32
C HIS A 28 12.49 -4.56 2.09
N SER A 29 12.91 -5.78 2.31
CA SER A 29 13.33 -6.70 1.25
C SER A 29 12.19 -7.01 0.27
N ARG A 30 11.03 -7.39 0.81
CA ARG A 30 9.86 -7.76 0.00
C ARG A 30 9.17 -6.56 -0.65
N ALA A 31 9.09 -5.41 0.05
CA ALA A 31 8.56 -4.18 -0.53
C ALA A 31 9.47 -3.64 -1.65
N SER A 32 10.81 -3.74 -1.53
CA SER A 32 11.74 -3.37 -2.60
C SER A 32 11.55 -4.23 -3.85
N ALA A 33 11.44 -5.55 -3.68
CA ALA A 33 11.20 -6.47 -4.79
C ALA A 33 9.84 -6.21 -5.48
N LEU A 34 8.82 -5.90 -4.69
CA LEU A 34 7.50 -5.53 -5.23
C LEU A 34 7.55 -4.18 -5.96
N ALA A 35 8.23 -3.19 -5.39
CA ALA A 35 8.38 -1.87 -6.00
C ALA A 35 9.08 -1.94 -7.36
N ALA A 36 10.11 -2.78 -7.50
CA ALA A 36 10.79 -3.01 -8.77
C ALA A 36 9.82 -3.52 -9.85
N LYS A 37 8.97 -4.50 -9.52
CA LYS A 37 7.95 -5.01 -10.45
C LYS A 37 6.89 -3.96 -10.79
N LEU A 38 6.48 -3.16 -9.81
CA LEU A 38 5.47 -2.12 -10.01
C LEU A 38 5.99 -0.95 -10.84
N ALA A 39 7.28 -0.66 -10.81
CA ALA A 39 7.91 0.41 -11.56
C ALA A 39 7.87 0.20 -13.10
N GLU A 40 7.66 -1.03 -13.56
CA GLU A 40 7.48 -1.36 -14.98
C GLU A 40 6.15 -0.86 -15.55
N GLY A 41 5.20 -0.50 -14.68
CA GLY A 41 3.86 -0.03 -15.05
C GLY A 41 3.57 1.38 -14.57
N SER A 42 2.35 1.85 -14.82
CA SER A 42 1.88 3.18 -14.43
C SER A 42 0.47 3.15 -13.84
N GLY A 43 0.05 4.28 -13.25
CA GLY A 43 -1.28 4.47 -12.69
C GLY A 43 -1.51 3.76 -11.35
N PRO A 44 -2.73 3.88 -10.80
CA PRO A 44 -3.07 3.33 -9.50
C PRO A 44 -3.06 1.79 -9.47
N VAL A 45 -2.80 1.24 -8.28
CA VAL A 45 -2.72 -0.20 -8.01
C VAL A 45 -3.80 -0.58 -6.99
N LEU A 46 -4.66 -1.53 -7.32
CA LEU A 46 -5.61 -2.09 -6.37
C LEU A 46 -4.85 -3.00 -5.39
N ILE A 47 -5.05 -2.83 -4.09
CA ILE A 47 -4.65 -3.82 -3.09
C ILE A 47 -5.93 -4.52 -2.61
N TYR A 48 -6.09 -5.78 -3.01
CA TYR A 48 -7.30 -6.55 -2.73
C TYR A 48 -7.04 -7.68 -1.74
N GLY A 49 -7.70 -7.63 -0.60
CA GLY A 49 -7.60 -8.66 0.42
C GLY A 49 -7.83 -8.16 1.85
N GLU A 50 -7.72 -9.06 2.82
CA GLU A 50 -7.76 -8.74 4.24
C GLU A 50 -6.46 -8.07 4.72
N LYS A 51 -6.60 -7.25 5.77
CA LYS A 51 -5.44 -6.65 6.44
C LYS A 51 -4.55 -7.75 7.00
N SER A 52 -3.28 -7.71 6.65
CA SER A 52 -2.27 -8.70 7.01
C SER A 52 -0.88 -8.07 6.91
N PRO A 53 0.18 -8.71 7.40
CA PRO A 53 1.55 -8.25 7.14
C PRO A 53 1.85 -8.10 5.64
N ALA A 54 1.30 -8.99 4.80
CA ALA A 54 1.40 -8.89 3.34
C ALA A 54 0.73 -7.62 2.79
N TYR A 55 -0.37 -7.18 3.41
CA TYR A 55 -1.03 -5.93 3.06
C TYR A 55 -0.13 -4.71 3.29
N VAL A 56 0.62 -4.71 4.41
CA VAL A 56 1.61 -3.65 4.71
C VAL A 56 2.73 -3.63 3.67
N ILE A 57 3.24 -4.81 3.27
CA ILE A 57 4.24 -4.92 2.21
C ILE A 57 3.70 -4.33 0.90
N ALA A 58 2.43 -4.63 0.54
CA ALA A 58 1.79 -4.11 -0.66
C ALA A 58 1.71 -2.57 -0.65
N MET A 59 1.26 -1.98 0.47
CA MET A 59 1.18 -0.51 0.62
C MET A 59 2.56 0.14 0.47
N VAL A 60 3.56 -0.37 1.19
CA VAL A 60 4.93 0.17 1.14
C VAL A 60 5.54 -0.01 -0.24
N GLY A 61 5.34 -1.17 -0.88
CA GLY A 61 5.81 -1.42 -2.24
C GLY A 61 5.23 -0.45 -3.26
N CYS A 62 3.94 -0.14 -3.18
CA CYS A 62 3.29 0.87 -4.04
C CYS A 62 3.88 2.26 -3.80
N LEU A 63 3.99 2.69 -2.54
CA LEU A 63 4.60 3.98 -2.20
C LEU A 63 6.04 4.09 -2.71
N TRP A 64 6.82 3.02 -2.60
CA TRP A 64 8.20 3.02 -3.08
C TRP A 64 8.31 2.98 -4.60
N ALA A 65 7.33 2.42 -5.29
CA ALA A 65 7.25 2.48 -6.75
C ALA A 65 6.74 3.84 -7.28
N GLY A 66 6.34 4.77 -6.41
CA GLY A 66 5.69 6.01 -6.81
C GLY A 66 4.31 5.80 -7.43
N ARG A 67 3.64 4.67 -7.13
CA ARG A 67 2.33 4.32 -7.67
C ARG A 67 1.25 4.44 -6.60
N PRO A 68 0.19 5.24 -6.83
CA PRO A 68 -0.92 5.35 -5.90
C PRO A 68 -1.54 3.98 -5.62
N TYR A 69 -1.84 3.64 -4.37
CA TYR A 69 -2.61 2.43 -4.09
C TYR A 69 -4.06 2.74 -3.75
N VAL A 70 -4.95 1.79 -4.07
CA VAL A 70 -6.37 1.82 -3.77
C VAL A 70 -6.71 0.60 -2.93
N PRO A 71 -7.03 0.76 -1.64
CA PRO A 71 -7.34 -0.35 -0.75
C PRO A 71 -8.76 -0.85 -1.00
N ALA A 72 -8.95 -2.17 -1.11
CA ALA A 72 -10.25 -2.82 -1.15
C ALA A 72 -10.24 -4.14 -0.37
N GLY A 73 -11.25 -4.32 0.46
CA GLY A 73 -11.43 -5.57 1.22
C GLY A 73 -12.38 -6.54 0.53
N PRO A 74 -12.26 -7.85 0.81
CA PRO A 74 -13.12 -8.89 0.23
C PRO A 74 -14.58 -8.80 0.70
N HIS A 75 -14.84 -8.07 1.78
CA HIS A 75 -16.18 -7.77 2.26
C HIS A 75 -16.92 -6.73 1.41
N TYR A 76 -16.23 -6.06 0.46
CA TYR A 76 -16.91 -5.14 -0.45
C TYR A 76 -17.68 -5.94 -1.52
N PRO A 77 -18.93 -5.52 -1.85
CA PRO A 77 -19.64 -6.08 -2.99
C PRO A 77 -18.79 -5.98 -4.28
N ALA A 78 -18.82 -7.03 -5.10
CA ALA A 78 -18.05 -7.06 -6.36
C ALA A 78 -18.30 -5.83 -7.24
N GLN A 79 -19.56 -5.40 -7.34
CA GLN A 79 -19.94 -4.20 -8.08
C GLN A 79 -19.24 -2.94 -7.56
N ARG A 80 -19.06 -2.82 -6.22
CA ARG A 80 -18.35 -1.68 -5.63
C ARG A 80 -16.87 -1.69 -6.03
N VAL A 81 -16.22 -2.86 -5.96
CA VAL A 81 -14.83 -3.00 -6.38
C VAL A 81 -14.67 -2.69 -7.87
N SER A 82 -15.57 -3.17 -8.72
CA SER A 82 -15.58 -2.86 -10.16
C SER A 82 -15.73 -1.35 -10.42
N SER A 83 -16.60 -0.68 -9.66
CA SER A 83 -16.76 0.78 -9.76
C SER A 83 -15.49 1.54 -9.34
N MET A 84 -14.80 1.08 -8.29
CA MET A 84 -13.53 1.67 -7.86
C MET A 84 -12.44 1.50 -8.92
N VAL A 85 -12.34 0.31 -9.50
CA VAL A 85 -11.41 -0.02 -10.59
C VAL A 85 -11.64 0.88 -11.80
N ALA A 86 -12.89 1.02 -12.22
CA ALA A 86 -13.26 1.86 -13.37
C ALA A 86 -12.99 3.35 -13.11
N GLN A 87 -13.41 3.87 -11.94
CA GLN A 87 -13.27 5.30 -11.62
C GLN A 87 -11.81 5.74 -11.45
N ALA A 88 -10.97 4.89 -10.86
CA ALA A 88 -9.55 5.17 -10.67
C ALA A 88 -8.68 4.71 -11.86
N ASN A 89 -9.28 4.18 -12.94
CA ASN A 89 -8.57 3.66 -14.11
C ASN A 89 -7.46 2.66 -13.72
N ILE A 90 -7.81 1.65 -12.91
CA ILE A 90 -6.86 0.67 -12.39
C ILE A 90 -6.69 -0.48 -13.38
N HIS A 91 -5.44 -0.77 -13.74
CA HIS A 91 -5.07 -1.90 -14.61
C HIS A 91 -4.20 -2.94 -13.90
N THR A 92 -3.74 -2.65 -12.69
CA THR A 92 -2.85 -3.53 -11.91
C THR A 92 -3.46 -3.74 -10.53
N ALA A 93 -3.46 -4.99 -10.04
CA ALA A 93 -3.85 -5.32 -8.69
C ALA A 93 -2.77 -6.16 -7.98
N ILE A 94 -2.62 -5.97 -6.68
CA ILE A 94 -1.92 -6.89 -5.78
C ILE A 94 -3.00 -7.73 -5.11
N CYS A 95 -3.06 -9.01 -5.49
CA CYS A 95 -4.12 -9.92 -5.07
C CYS A 95 -3.64 -10.75 -3.88
N LEU A 96 -4.04 -10.34 -2.67
CA LEU A 96 -3.80 -11.11 -1.44
C LEU A 96 -4.87 -12.20 -1.24
N GLN A 97 -5.97 -12.07 -1.95
CA GLN A 97 -7.07 -13.02 -2.06
C GLN A 97 -7.61 -13.01 -3.50
N PRO A 98 -8.34 -14.05 -3.92
CA PRO A 98 -8.92 -14.10 -5.27
C PRO A 98 -9.82 -12.90 -5.54
N LEU A 99 -9.62 -12.24 -6.68
CA LEU A 99 -10.50 -11.17 -7.15
C LEU A 99 -11.90 -11.68 -7.48
N PRO A 100 -12.92 -10.81 -7.36
CA PRO A 100 -14.23 -11.08 -7.96
C PRO A 100 -14.10 -11.48 -9.44
N THR A 101 -14.85 -12.47 -9.88
CA THR A 101 -14.76 -13.02 -11.26
C THR A 101 -14.86 -11.93 -12.33
N ALA A 102 -15.72 -10.93 -12.12
CA ALA A 102 -15.89 -9.81 -13.06
C ALA A 102 -14.63 -8.95 -13.27
N LEU A 103 -13.60 -9.09 -12.43
CA LEU A 103 -12.37 -8.31 -12.50
C LEU A 103 -11.15 -9.12 -12.95
N GLN A 104 -11.26 -10.46 -13.00
CA GLN A 104 -10.12 -11.34 -13.28
C GLN A 104 -9.49 -11.10 -14.66
N ASP A 105 -10.30 -10.69 -15.65
CA ASP A 105 -9.86 -10.41 -17.01
C ASP A 105 -9.58 -8.90 -17.26
N THR A 106 -9.86 -8.05 -16.28
CA THR A 106 -9.74 -6.58 -16.46
C THR A 106 -8.52 -5.98 -15.80
N VAL A 107 -7.98 -6.64 -14.79
CA VAL A 107 -6.79 -6.17 -14.05
C VAL A 107 -5.72 -7.24 -14.01
N TYR A 108 -4.47 -6.83 -14.23
CA TYR A 108 -3.32 -7.70 -14.10
C TYR A 108 -2.99 -7.93 -12.63
N CYS A 109 -3.07 -9.20 -12.16
CA CYS A 109 -2.79 -9.57 -10.78
C CYS A 109 -1.30 -9.84 -10.54
N LEU A 110 -0.72 -9.09 -9.62
CA LEU A 110 0.62 -9.32 -9.08
C LEU A 110 0.55 -10.03 -7.73
N SER A 111 1.42 -11.00 -7.53
CA SER A 111 1.67 -11.60 -6.22
C SER A 111 2.84 -10.89 -5.52
N ILE A 112 2.77 -10.80 -4.19
CA ILE A 112 3.90 -10.28 -3.40
C ILE A 112 5.04 -11.30 -3.47
N PRO A 113 6.27 -10.86 -3.77
CA PRO A 113 7.42 -11.75 -3.77
C PRO A 113 7.61 -12.39 -2.39
N LEU A 114 7.81 -13.71 -2.37
CA LEU A 114 8.09 -14.46 -1.13
C LEU A 114 9.53 -14.20 -0.65
N GLN A 115 10.44 -14.00 -1.59
CA GLN A 115 11.83 -13.66 -1.34
C GLN A 115 12.06 -12.19 -1.70
N GLY A 116 12.96 -11.54 -0.97
CA GLY A 116 13.35 -10.19 -1.24
C GLY A 116 14.24 -10.08 -2.47
N GLY A 117 14.26 -8.89 -3.04
CA GLY A 117 15.19 -8.51 -4.11
C GLY A 117 16.26 -7.53 -3.61
N GLU A 118 17.17 -7.19 -4.49
CA GLU A 118 18.12 -6.10 -4.26
C GLU A 118 17.39 -4.77 -4.03
N CYS A 119 18.07 -3.85 -3.37
CA CYS A 119 17.53 -2.54 -3.03
C CYS A 119 17.19 -1.77 -4.31
N PHE A 120 15.91 -1.63 -4.61
CA PHE A 120 15.42 -0.84 -5.73
C PHE A 120 15.66 0.65 -5.46
N ALA A 121 16.26 1.36 -6.44
CA ALA A 121 16.39 2.80 -6.39
C ALA A 121 14.99 3.43 -6.57
N LEU A 122 14.47 4.05 -5.50
CA LEU A 122 13.13 4.62 -5.54
C LEU A 122 13.12 5.90 -6.37
N PRO A 123 12.13 6.08 -7.25
CA PRO A 123 11.88 7.39 -7.84
C PRO A 123 11.57 8.39 -6.71
N ALA A 124 12.05 9.60 -6.84
CA ALA A 124 11.67 10.67 -5.93
C ALA A 124 10.21 11.05 -6.22
N ALA A 125 9.33 10.75 -5.27
CA ALA A 125 7.95 11.23 -5.36
C ALA A 125 7.92 12.73 -5.04
N ALA A 126 7.22 13.51 -5.86
CA ALA A 126 6.96 14.91 -5.56
C ALA A 126 5.90 15.03 -4.44
N PRO A 127 5.93 16.13 -3.65
CA PRO A 127 4.96 16.33 -2.57
C PRO A 127 3.50 16.25 -3.03
N ASP A 128 3.20 16.70 -4.25
CA ASP A 128 1.86 16.71 -4.84
C ASP A 128 1.48 15.40 -5.56
N ASP A 129 2.41 14.46 -5.68
CA ASP A 129 2.11 13.15 -6.23
C ASP A 129 1.11 12.42 -5.33
N ILE A 130 0.23 11.63 -5.94
CA ILE A 130 -0.78 10.86 -5.23
C ILE A 130 -0.11 9.67 -4.54
N ALA A 131 -0.25 9.57 -3.23
CA ALA A 131 0.21 8.44 -2.44
C ALA A 131 -0.83 7.30 -2.44
N TYR A 132 -2.10 7.64 -2.21
CA TYR A 132 -3.20 6.66 -2.25
C TYR A 132 -4.56 7.32 -2.48
N ILE A 133 -5.57 6.49 -2.82
CA ILE A 133 -6.95 6.91 -3.04
C ILE A 133 -7.87 6.07 -2.15
N LEU A 134 -8.61 6.72 -1.24
CA LEU A 134 -9.60 6.07 -0.40
C LEU A 134 -11.00 6.27 -0.97
N PHE A 135 -11.73 5.18 -1.19
CA PHE A 135 -13.12 5.25 -1.62
C PHE A 135 -14.08 5.26 -0.44
N THR A 136 -14.86 6.33 -0.34
CA THR A 136 -15.92 6.50 0.65
C THR A 136 -17.29 6.22 0.03
N SER A 137 -18.30 5.90 0.86
CA SER A 137 -19.69 5.83 0.43
C SER A 137 -20.18 7.24 0.10
N GLY A 138 -20.41 7.52 -1.18
CA GLY A 138 -20.99 8.79 -1.60
C GLY A 138 -22.47 8.88 -1.23
N SER A 139 -22.97 10.09 -0.95
CA SER A 139 -24.39 10.37 -0.69
C SER A 139 -25.32 10.00 -1.86
N THR A 140 -24.75 9.83 -3.06
CA THR A 140 -25.45 9.43 -4.30
C THR A 140 -25.40 7.93 -4.57
N GLY A 141 -24.89 7.11 -3.62
CA GLY A 141 -24.75 5.66 -3.77
C GLY A 141 -23.49 5.21 -4.53
N ALA A 142 -22.91 6.05 -5.36
CA ALA A 142 -21.63 5.74 -6.03
C ALA A 142 -20.43 6.02 -5.10
N PRO A 143 -19.41 5.15 -5.07
CA PRO A 143 -18.22 5.41 -4.28
C PRO A 143 -17.48 6.65 -4.80
N LYS A 144 -16.97 7.50 -3.89
CA LYS A 144 -16.17 8.68 -4.21
C LYS A 144 -14.72 8.44 -3.77
N GLY A 145 -13.78 8.61 -4.70
CA GLY A 145 -12.34 8.54 -4.43
C GLY A 145 -11.81 9.82 -3.78
N VAL A 146 -11.26 9.71 -2.59
CA VAL A 146 -10.54 10.78 -1.88
C VAL A 146 -9.06 10.59 -2.12
N VAL A 147 -8.43 11.55 -2.78
CA VAL A 147 -7.01 11.53 -3.09
C VAL A 147 -6.21 12.02 -1.90
N VAL A 148 -5.15 11.31 -1.53
CA VAL A 148 -4.16 11.69 -0.51
C VAL A 148 -2.79 11.77 -1.16
N THR A 149 -2.14 12.92 -1.08
CA THR A 149 -0.79 13.15 -1.64
C THR A 149 0.31 12.73 -0.66
N TYR A 150 1.55 12.67 -1.16
CA TYR A 150 2.73 12.44 -0.29
C TYR A 150 2.86 13.53 0.76
N ALA A 151 2.63 14.80 0.42
CA ALA A 151 2.65 15.89 1.39
C ALA A 151 1.61 15.70 2.51
N ASN A 152 0.39 15.26 2.16
CA ASN A 152 -0.64 14.95 3.17
C ASN A 152 -0.20 13.80 4.09
N LEU A 153 0.36 12.74 3.51
CA LEU A 153 0.85 11.57 4.25
C LEU A 153 2.01 11.94 5.18
N GLU A 154 2.98 12.71 4.70
CA GLU A 154 4.13 13.18 5.50
C GLU A 154 3.68 14.07 6.66
N ASN A 155 2.77 15.02 6.42
CA ASN A 155 2.21 15.87 7.45
C ASN A 155 1.46 15.04 8.52
N PHE A 156 0.69 14.04 8.10
CA PHE A 156 0.01 13.13 9.03
C PHE A 156 1.01 12.34 9.87
N ILE A 157 2.04 11.76 9.26
CA ILE A 157 3.07 10.98 9.97
C ILE A 157 3.84 11.87 10.94
N ALA A 158 4.24 13.08 10.52
CA ALA A 158 4.93 14.04 11.38
C ALA A 158 4.08 14.40 12.59
N TRP A 159 2.80 14.74 12.38
CA TRP A 159 1.86 15.03 13.45
C TRP A 159 1.64 13.83 14.38
N PHE A 160 1.48 12.61 13.83
CA PHE A 160 1.24 11.40 14.58
C PHE A 160 2.43 11.05 15.49
N THR A 161 3.65 11.14 14.98
CA THR A 161 4.88 10.78 15.71
C THR A 161 5.25 11.78 16.83
N THR A 162 4.73 13.01 16.76
CA THR A 162 4.96 14.02 17.82
C THR A 162 3.99 13.92 19.01
N ARG A 163 2.98 13.02 18.95
CA ARG A 163 2.03 12.84 20.04
C ARG A 163 2.67 12.13 21.24
N PRO A 164 2.61 12.69 22.49
CA PRO A 164 3.25 12.10 23.66
C PRO A 164 2.81 10.66 23.95
N ALA A 165 1.52 10.34 23.69
CA ALA A 165 0.98 8.98 23.87
C ALA A 165 1.59 7.96 22.88
N ILE A 166 2.19 8.41 21.80
CA ILE A 166 2.74 7.57 20.73
C ILE A 166 4.27 7.62 20.75
N ALA A 167 4.86 8.75 21.12
CA ALA A 167 6.31 8.93 21.21
C ALA A 167 6.95 7.90 22.18
N GLY A 168 6.22 7.47 23.22
CA GLY A 168 6.68 6.41 24.13
C GLY A 168 6.61 4.99 23.55
N LEU A 169 5.89 4.78 22.45
CA LEU A 169 5.80 3.48 21.76
C LEU A 169 6.89 3.30 20.71
N TYR A 170 7.54 4.38 20.30
CA TYR A 170 8.62 4.39 19.31
C TYR A 170 9.83 5.15 19.89
N PRO A 171 10.64 4.50 20.76
CA PRO A 171 11.89 5.11 21.21
C PRO A 171 12.78 5.37 19.97
N HIS A 172 13.33 6.57 19.93
CA HIS A 172 14.20 7.09 18.86
C HIS A 172 15.48 6.29 18.72
#